data_1bc2f903e81a527710b822a3880d1abf
#
_entry.id   1bc2f903e81a527710b822a3880d1abf
#
_cell.length_a   1.000
_cell.length_b   1.000
_cell.length_c   1.000
_cell.angle_alpha   90.00
_cell.angle_beta   90.00
_cell.angle_gamma   90.00
#
_symmetry.space_group_name_H-M   'P 1'
#
loop_
_entity.id
_entity.type
_entity.pdbx_description
1 polymer ?
#
loop_
_entity_poly.entity_id
_entity_poly.type
_entity_poly.pdbx_seq_one_letter_code
_entity_poly.pdbx_strand_id
1 'polypeptide(L)'
;HKAEYLSAVLEGVLIIVAALLIAREAFGAITAPSPIDAPWEGLAVNAAAALINGCWALTLIRAGRRERSPALVADGHHIMTDVVTSVGVVLGVGLVWLTGLDWLDPVVALLVAANILWAGWGLVNESARGLMDHTMDEEDNADIAATLERFTTDDVHFHGLRTRIGFALGDGRCHVL
;
A
#
# COMPACT_ATOMS: atom_id res chain seq x y z
N HIS A 1 17.76 -5.25 1.72
CA HIS A 1 17.00 -5.10 0.47
C HIS A 1 16.09 -6.31 0.14
N LYS A 2 16.63 -7.54 -0.16
CA LYS A 2 15.77 -8.70 -0.52
C LYS A 2 14.92 -9.18 0.65
N ALA A 3 15.42 -9.07 1.89
CA ALA A 3 14.66 -9.43 3.08
C ALA A 3 13.47 -8.49 3.32
N GLU A 4 13.60 -7.22 3.00
CA GLU A 4 12.53 -6.22 3.11
C GLU A 4 11.40 -6.51 2.13
N TYR A 5 11.73 -6.82 0.87
CA TYR A 5 10.72 -7.22 -0.12
C TYR A 5 10.02 -8.53 0.26
N LEU A 6 10.77 -9.50 0.80
CA LEU A 6 10.18 -10.76 1.27
C LEU A 6 9.22 -10.52 2.46
N SER A 7 9.61 -9.65 3.40
CA SER A 7 8.76 -9.24 4.52
C SER A 7 7.48 -8.56 4.02
N ALA A 8 7.59 -7.64 3.06
CA ALA A 8 6.45 -6.95 2.49
C ALA A 8 5.52 -7.89 1.69
N VAL A 9 6.06 -8.89 0.99
CA VAL A 9 5.23 -9.94 0.36
C VAL A 9 4.47 -10.74 1.41
N LEU A 10 5.14 -11.15 2.49
CA LEU A 10 4.49 -11.89 3.57
C LEU A 10 3.37 -11.06 4.23
N GLU A 11 3.64 -9.79 4.51
CA GLU A 11 2.67 -8.85 5.06
C GLU A 11 1.47 -8.71 4.11
N GLY A 12 1.69 -8.47 2.83
CA GLY A 12 0.62 -8.37 1.83
C GLY A 12 -0.23 -9.65 1.73
N VAL A 13 0.39 -10.82 1.82
CA VAL A 13 -0.33 -12.10 1.85
C VAL A 13 -1.21 -12.21 3.11
N LEU A 14 -0.70 -11.81 4.27
CA LEU A 14 -1.48 -11.82 5.52
C LEU A 14 -2.67 -10.85 5.45
N ILE A 15 -2.48 -9.67 4.84
CA ILE A 15 -3.53 -8.69 4.59
C ILE A 15 -4.61 -9.29 3.68
N ILE A 16 -4.23 -9.97 2.59
CA ILE A 16 -5.16 -10.64 1.67
C ILE A 16 -5.96 -11.72 2.41
N VAL A 17 -5.30 -12.56 3.22
CA VAL A 17 -5.97 -13.60 4.01
C VAL A 17 -6.99 -12.98 4.97
N ALA A 18 -6.61 -11.92 5.68
CA ALA A 18 -7.52 -11.21 6.58
C ALA A 18 -8.73 -10.64 5.83
N ALA A 19 -8.53 -10.01 4.67
CA ALA A 19 -9.60 -9.47 3.84
C ALA A 19 -10.57 -10.57 3.37
N LEU A 20 -10.06 -11.74 2.98
CA LEU A 20 -10.89 -12.88 2.57
C LEU A 20 -11.71 -13.44 3.74
N LEU A 21 -11.16 -13.47 4.95
CA LEU A 21 -11.89 -13.89 6.15
C LEU A 21 -13.03 -12.92 6.49
N ILE A 22 -12.76 -11.61 6.42
CA ILE A 22 -13.79 -10.57 6.61
C ILE A 22 -14.88 -10.71 5.54
N ALA A 23 -14.51 -10.85 4.27
CA ALA A 23 -15.46 -11.02 3.19
C ALA A 23 -16.34 -12.26 3.36
N ARG A 24 -15.74 -13.39 3.79
CA ARG A 24 -16.47 -14.63 4.08
C ARG A 24 -17.49 -14.43 5.20
N GLU A 25 -17.09 -13.76 6.28
CA GLU A 25 -17.97 -13.51 7.43
C GLU A 25 -19.11 -12.56 7.05
N ALA A 26 -18.80 -11.47 6.33
CA ALA A 26 -19.80 -10.55 5.81
C ALA A 26 -20.79 -11.24 4.87
N PHE A 27 -20.32 -12.15 4.01
CA PHE A 27 -21.20 -12.92 3.13
C PHE A 27 -22.10 -13.88 3.92
N GLY A 28 -21.58 -14.47 5.00
CA GLY A 28 -22.36 -15.28 5.93
C GLY A 28 -23.47 -14.48 6.63
N ALA A 29 -23.16 -13.25 7.04
CA ALA A 29 -24.10 -12.35 7.70
C ALA A 29 -25.25 -11.89 6.78
N ILE A 30 -25.05 -11.84 5.46
CA ILE A 30 -26.13 -11.58 4.49
C ILE A 30 -27.19 -12.70 4.52
N THR A 31 -26.73 -13.96 4.66
CA THR A 31 -27.62 -15.14 4.61
C THR A 31 -28.22 -15.48 5.97
N ALA A 32 -27.55 -15.11 7.06
CA ALA A 32 -27.99 -15.34 8.42
C ALA A 32 -27.65 -14.11 9.28
N PRO A 33 -28.48 -13.04 9.22
CA PRO A 33 -28.24 -11.83 10.01
C PRO A 33 -28.20 -12.15 11.50
N SER A 34 -27.10 -11.84 12.16
CA SER A 34 -26.98 -11.91 13.62
C SER A 34 -27.13 -10.49 14.18
N PRO A 35 -27.85 -10.30 15.30
CA PRO A 35 -27.88 -8.98 15.94
C PRO A 35 -26.48 -8.58 16.36
N ILE A 36 -26.12 -7.31 16.06
CA ILE A 36 -24.81 -6.76 16.41
C ILE A 36 -24.78 -6.55 17.93
N ASP A 37 -24.07 -7.43 18.64
CA ASP A 37 -23.84 -7.28 20.08
C ASP A 37 -22.76 -6.22 20.32
N ALA A 38 -23.19 -5.07 20.88
CA ALA A 38 -22.36 -4.00 21.42
C ALA A 38 -21.19 -3.51 20.53
N PRO A 39 -21.45 -2.83 19.42
CA PRO A 39 -20.39 -2.34 18.53
C PRO A 39 -19.55 -1.20 19.12
N TRP A 40 -19.97 -0.64 20.26
CA TRP A 40 -19.41 0.59 20.83
C TRP A 40 -17.95 0.47 21.24
N GLU A 41 -17.55 -0.66 21.83
CA GLU A 41 -16.17 -0.87 22.24
C GLU A 41 -15.24 -0.93 21.04
N GLY A 42 -15.61 -1.72 20.02
CA GLY A 42 -14.85 -1.80 18.77
C GLY A 42 -14.81 -0.47 18.02
N LEU A 43 -15.94 0.23 17.99
CA LEU A 43 -16.05 1.54 17.33
C LEU A 43 -15.20 2.60 18.02
N ALA A 44 -15.19 2.62 19.35
CA ALA A 44 -14.38 3.55 20.14
C ALA A 44 -12.87 3.28 19.94
N VAL A 45 -12.46 2.01 19.95
CA VAL A 45 -11.06 1.63 19.70
C VAL A 45 -10.64 2.01 18.29
N ASN A 46 -11.48 1.72 17.27
CA ASN A 46 -11.19 2.11 15.88
C ASN A 46 -11.12 3.63 15.70
N ALA A 47 -12.04 4.38 16.30
CA ALA A 47 -12.02 5.83 16.26
C ALA A 47 -10.77 6.42 16.94
N ALA A 48 -10.35 5.86 18.09
CA ALA A 48 -9.14 6.28 18.78
C ALA A 48 -7.88 5.97 17.93
N ALA A 49 -7.81 4.79 17.34
CA ALA A 49 -6.73 4.41 16.44
C ALA A 49 -6.68 5.33 15.21
N ALA A 50 -7.82 5.63 14.59
CA ALA A 50 -7.90 6.54 13.45
C ALA A 50 -7.43 7.96 13.81
N LEU A 51 -7.75 8.47 14.99
CA LEU A 51 -7.26 9.77 15.46
C LEU A 51 -5.74 9.78 15.63
N ILE A 52 -5.18 8.75 16.27
CA ILE A 52 -3.72 8.61 16.46
C ILE A 52 -3.03 8.53 15.09
N ASN A 53 -3.51 7.68 14.20
CA ASN A 53 -2.97 7.53 12.85
C ASN A 53 -3.09 8.83 12.04
N GLY A 54 -4.19 9.57 12.18
CA GLY A 54 -4.38 10.87 11.53
C GLY A 54 -3.37 11.91 12.01
N CYS A 55 -3.14 12.01 13.30
CA CYS A 55 -2.10 12.88 13.87
C CYS A 55 -0.70 12.49 13.37
N TRP A 56 -0.42 11.19 13.33
CA TRP A 56 0.86 10.67 12.85
C TRP A 56 1.06 10.94 11.36
N ALA A 57 0.07 10.64 10.52
CA ALA A 57 0.10 10.92 9.09
C ALA A 57 0.36 12.40 8.78
N LEU A 58 -0.33 13.30 9.47
CA LEU A 58 -0.10 14.74 9.33
C LEU A 58 1.31 15.16 9.73
N THR A 59 1.87 14.51 10.76
CA THR A 59 3.25 14.76 11.21
C THR A 59 4.24 14.31 10.16
N LEU A 60 4.08 13.10 9.60
CA LEU A 60 4.92 12.57 8.54
C LEU A 60 4.87 13.44 7.28
N ILE A 61 3.67 13.85 6.83
CA ILE A 61 3.53 14.71 5.65
C ILE A 61 4.21 16.07 5.87
N ARG A 62 4.05 16.67 7.06
CA ARG A 62 4.70 17.96 7.37
C ARG A 62 6.22 17.83 7.44
N ALA A 63 6.72 16.80 8.13
CA ALA A 63 8.15 16.51 8.22
C ALA A 63 8.72 16.20 6.84
N GLY A 64 8.06 15.36 6.05
CA GLY A 64 8.51 14.99 4.70
C GLY A 64 8.59 16.18 3.76
N ARG A 65 7.63 17.11 3.82
CA ARG A 65 7.69 18.37 3.05
C ARG A 65 8.83 19.29 3.51
N ARG A 66 9.05 19.38 4.81
CA ARG A 66 10.13 20.20 5.39
C ARG A 66 11.51 19.67 5.03
N GLU A 67 11.70 18.37 5.17
CA GLU A 67 12.99 17.69 4.92
C GLU A 67 13.15 17.29 3.43
N ARG A 68 12.18 17.66 2.57
CA ARG A 68 12.16 17.29 1.14
C ARG A 68 12.32 15.80 0.88
N SER A 69 11.71 14.97 1.75
CA SER A 69 11.73 13.51 1.66
C SER A 69 10.44 12.98 1.03
N PRO A 70 10.46 12.55 -0.24
CA PRO A 70 9.28 11.98 -0.89
C PRO A 70 8.78 10.72 -0.19
N ALA A 71 9.67 9.91 0.39
CA ALA A 71 9.33 8.68 1.10
C ALA A 71 8.45 8.97 2.34
N LEU A 72 8.81 9.96 3.17
CA LEU A 72 8.00 10.35 4.33
C LEU A 72 6.63 10.91 3.92
N VAL A 73 6.56 11.62 2.79
CA VAL A 73 5.29 12.14 2.27
C VAL A 73 4.41 11.00 1.78
N ALA A 74 4.97 10.03 1.07
CA ALA A 74 4.25 8.86 0.58
C ALA A 74 3.71 8.01 1.74
N ASP A 75 4.53 7.72 2.76
CA ASP A 75 4.14 7.00 3.96
C ASP A 75 3.00 7.71 4.72
N GLY A 76 3.13 9.04 4.89
CA GLY A 76 2.07 9.85 5.48
C GLY A 76 0.76 9.82 4.69
N HIS A 77 0.79 9.78 3.37
CA HIS A 77 -0.41 9.63 2.54
C HIS A 77 -1.01 8.23 2.64
N HIS A 78 -0.19 7.19 2.74
CA HIS A 78 -0.65 5.83 2.96
C HIS A 78 -1.45 5.71 4.27
N ILE A 79 -0.86 6.16 5.38
CA ILE A 79 -1.55 6.17 6.68
C ILE A 79 -2.82 7.04 6.65
N MET A 80 -2.82 8.16 5.92
CA MET A 80 -4.01 8.99 5.77
C MET A 80 -5.14 8.26 5.03
N THR A 81 -4.82 7.43 4.05
CA THR A 81 -5.81 6.59 3.35
C THR A 81 -6.45 5.59 4.31
N ASP A 82 -5.67 4.99 5.22
CA ASP A 82 -6.18 4.09 6.26
C ASP A 82 -7.11 4.82 7.24
N VAL A 83 -6.79 6.08 7.58
CA VAL A 83 -7.66 6.93 8.40
C VAL A 83 -8.99 7.19 7.70
N VAL A 84 -8.98 7.54 6.42
CA VAL A 84 -10.22 7.77 5.63
C VAL A 84 -11.06 6.51 5.59
N THR A 85 -10.45 5.34 5.39
CA THR A 85 -11.14 4.04 5.41
C THR A 85 -11.74 3.75 6.78
N SER A 86 -11.00 3.98 7.86
CA SER A 86 -11.47 3.81 9.24
C SER A 86 -12.65 4.73 9.58
N VAL A 87 -12.60 5.98 9.14
CA VAL A 87 -13.73 6.91 9.28
C VAL A 87 -14.95 6.41 8.50
N GLY A 88 -14.74 5.88 7.29
CA GLY A 88 -15.80 5.27 6.49
C GLY A 88 -16.49 4.11 7.22
N VAL A 89 -15.72 3.24 7.88
CA VAL A 89 -16.24 2.15 8.71
C VAL A 89 -17.06 2.68 9.88
N VAL A 90 -16.54 3.66 10.64
CA VAL A 90 -17.25 4.26 11.77
C VAL A 90 -18.57 4.88 11.33
N LEU A 91 -18.57 5.62 10.22
CA LEU A 91 -19.78 6.21 9.64
C LEU A 91 -20.75 5.15 9.15
N GLY A 92 -20.26 4.08 8.50
CA GLY A 92 -21.07 2.97 8.02
C GLY A 92 -21.80 2.25 9.16
N VAL A 93 -21.08 1.85 10.20
CA VAL A 93 -21.68 1.21 11.40
C VAL A 93 -22.63 2.16 12.13
N GLY A 94 -22.27 3.44 12.25
CA GLY A 94 -23.15 4.46 12.83
C GLY A 94 -24.46 4.61 12.04
N LEU A 95 -24.40 4.55 10.71
CA LEU A 95 -25.57 4.64 9.84
C LEU A 95 -26.47 3.40 9.99
N VAL A 96 -25.89 2.22 10.07
CA VAL A 96 -26.63 0.96 10.35
C VAL A 96 -27.41 1.10 11.65
N TRP A 97 -26.77 1.57 12.71
CA TRP A 97 -27.40 1.75 13.99
C TRP A 97 -28.52 2.80 13.99
N LEU A 98 -28.33 3.91 13.26
CA LEU A 98 -29.35 4.96 13.15
C LEU A 98 -30.54 4.56 12.29
N THR A 99 -30.32 3.76 11.26
CA THR A 99 -31.37 3.38 10.29
C THR A 99 -32.05 2.07 10.64
N GLY A 100 -31.44 1.22 11.49
CA GLY A 100 -31.92 -0.13 11.82
C GLY A 100 -31.89 -1.08 10.63
N LEU A 101 -31.10 -0.77 9.59
CA LEU A 101 -30.98 -1.59 8.36
C LEU A 101 -29.82 -2.57 8.52
N ASP A 102 -30.06 -3.72 9.18
CA ASP A 102 -29.04 -4.73 9.49
C ASP A 102 -28.30 -5.27 8.26
N TRP A 103 -28.92 -5.21 7.07
CA TRP A 103 -28.28 -5.64 5.82
C TRP A 103 -27.16 -4.69 5.34
N LEU A 104 -27.12 -3.46 5.84
CA LEU A 104 -26.14 -2.45 5.46
C LEU A 104 -24.74 -2.79 6.02
N ASP A 105 -24.68 -3.38 7.21
CA ASP A 105 -23.44 -3.77 7.88
C ASP A 105 -22.60 -4.76 7.04
N PRO A 106 -23.14 -5.90 6.57
CA PRO A 106 -22.42 -6.80 5.68
C PRO A 106 -21.98 -6.14 4.37
N VAL A 107 -22.76 -5.21 3.84
CA VAL A 107 -22.40 -4.48 2.61
C VAL A 107 -21.20 -3.56 2.86
N VAL A 108 -21.19 -2.81 3.96
CA VAL A 108 -20.06 -1.98 4.36
C VAL A 108 -18.83 -2.84 4.61
N ALA A 109 -18.98 -3.97 5.31
CA ALA A 109 -17.90 -4.91 5.57
C ALA A 109 -17.30 -5.48 4.26
N LEU A 110 -18.11 -5.80 3.26
CA LEU A 110 -17.65 -6.25 1.94
C LEU A 110 -16.89 -5.15 1.19
N LEU A 111 -17.36 -3.91 1.25
CA LEU A 111 -16.65 -2.77 0.62
C LEU A 111 -15.28 -2.55 1.27
N VAL A 112 -15.21 -2.64 2.59
CA VAL A 112 -13.93 -2.54 3.34
C VAL A 112 -13.02 -3.71 2.98
N ALA A 113 -13.53 -4.94 2.97
CA ALA A 113 -12.77 -6.12 2.58
C ALA A 113 -12.21 -6.01 1.16
N ALA A 114 -13.00 -5.50 0.21
CA ALA A 114 -12.56 -5.27 -1.17
C ALA A 114 -11.42 -4.23 -1.24
N ASN A 115 -11.52 -3.14 -0.46
CA ASN A 115 -10.46 -2.13 -0.37
C ASN A 115 -9.17 -2.70 0.23
N ILE A 116 -9.27 -3.49 1.31
CA ILE A 116 -8.12 -4.14 1.94
C ILE A 116 -7.48 -5.16 0.98
N LEU A 117 -8.30 -5.91 0.24
CA LEU A 117 -7.83 -6.86 -0.77
C LEU A 117 -7.05 -6.17 -1.90
N TRP A 118 -7.55 -5.03 -2.36
CA TRP A 118 -6.88 -4.20 -3.36
C TRP A 118 -5.52 -3.70 -2.86
N ALA A 119 -5.46 -3.16 -1.63
CA ALA A 119 -4.23 -2.69 -1.02
C ALA A 119 -3.21 -3.83 -0.83
N GLY A 120 -3.64 -4.97 -0.29
CA GLY A 120 -2.79 -6.15 -0.12
C GLY A 120 -2.24 -6.69 -1.44
N TRP A 121 -3.06 -6.72 -2.49
CA TRP A 121 -2.62 -7.10 -3.83
C TRP A 121 -1.57 -6.14 -4.40
N GLY A 122 -1.78 -4.83 -4.22
CA GLY A 122 -0.81 -3.80 -4.60
C GLY A 122 0.54 -4.03 -3.94
N LEU A 123 0.55 -4.25 -2.63
CA LEU A 123 1.76 -4.49 -1.84
C LEU A 123 2.51 -5.75 -2.29
N VAL A 124 1.78 -6.86 -2.52
CA VAL A 124 2.38 -8.12 -3.02
C VAL A 124 2.98 -7.92 -4.40
N ASN A 125 2.24 -7.27 -5.31
CA ASN A 125 2.69 -7.10 -6.69
C ASN A 125 3.92 -6.18 -6.79
N GLU A 126 3.94 -5.07 -6.05
CA GLU A 126 5.08 -4.17 -5.98
C GLU A 126 6.32 -4.85 -5.38
N SER A 127 6.12 -5.55 -4.27
CA SER A 127 7.21 -6.27 -3.59
C SER A 127 7.73 -7.45 -4.41
N ALA A 128 6.85 -8.18 -5.11
CA ALA A 128 7.25 -9.25 -6.02
C ALA A 128 8.07 -8.72 -7.21
N ARG A 129 7.70 -7.57 -7.75
CA ARG A 129 8.50 -6.89 -8.79
C ARG A 129 9.89 -6.51 -8.28
N GLY A 130 9.97 -5.96 -7.06
CA GLY A 130 11.25 -5.65 -6.42
C GLY A 130 12.14 -6.88 -6.17
N LEU A 131 11.54 -8.05 -5.89
CA LEU A 131 12.28 -9.32 -5.75
C LEU A 131 12.82 -9.86 -7.08
N MET A 132 12.11 -9.63 -8.19
CA MET A 132 12.47 -10.15 -9.51
C MET A 132 13.53 -9.32 -10.24
N ASP A 133 14.20 -8.38 -9.56
CA ASP A 133 15.22 -7.49 -10.15
C ASP A 133 14.75 -6.91 -11.51
N HIS A 134 13.64 -6.16 -11.49
CA HIS A 134 13.13 -5.53 -12.71
C HIS A 134 14.21 -4.66 -13.36
N THR A 135 14.40 -4.85 -14.66
CA THR A 135 15.15 -3.92 -15.49
C THR A 135 14.49 -2.54 -15.45
N MET A 136 15.28 -1.48 -15.61
CA MET A 136 14.76 -0.12 -15.78
C MET A 136 13.77 -0.06 -16.95
N ASP A 137 12.90 0.93 -16.95
CA ASP A 137 11.94 1.12 -18.04
C ASP A 137 12.65 1.23 -19.39
N GLU A 138 11.98 0.82 -20.48
CA GLU A 138 12.57 0.81 -21.82
C GLU A 138 13.09 2.20 -22.24
N GLU A 139 12.43 3.28 -21.81
CA GLU A 139 12.81 4.65 -22.07
C GLU A 139 14.14 5.00 -21.38
N ASP A 140 14.28 4.68 -20.09
CA ASP A 140 15.51 4.87 -19.32
C ASP A 140 16.68 4.03 -19.88
N ASN A 141 16.39 2.78 -20.29
CA ASN A 141 17.39 1.91 -20.92
C ASN A 141 17.87 2.46 -22.26
N ALA A 142 16.95 3.04 -23.05
CA ALA A 142 17.31 3.67 -24.34
C ALA A 142 18.17 4.92 -24.13
N ASP A 143 17.88 5.75 -23.14
CA ASP A 143 18.68 6.93 -22.81
C ASP A 143 20.08 6.58 -22.31
N ILE A 144 20.21 5.52 -21.50
CA ILE A 144 21.50 4.99 -21.04
C ILE A 144 22.28 4.45 -22.24
N ALA A 145 21.64 3.67 -23.11
CA ALA A 145 22.27 3.13 -24.31
C ALA A 145 22.76 4.25 -25.25
N ALA A 146 21.92 5.26 -25.51
CA ALA A 146 22.28 6.41 -26.33
C ALA A 146 23.43 7.24 -25.71
N THR A 147 23.50 7.29 -24.39
CA THR A 147 24.59 7.94 -23.69
C THR A 147 25.89 7.14 -23.85
N LEU A 148 25.84 5.82 -23.68
CA LEU A 148 27.01 4.93 -23.86
C LEU A 148 27.52 4.92 -25.28
N GLU A 149 26.65 5.01 -26.30
CA GLU A 149 27.03 5.12 -27.70
C GLU A 149 27.92 6.33 -27.98
N ARG A 150 27.72 7.46 -27.28
CA ARG A 150 28.56 8.66 -27.42
C ARG A 150 30.00 8.45 -26.94
N PHE A 151 30.23 7.46 -26.08
CA PHE A 151 31.55 7.10 -25.56
C PHE A 151 32.15 5.87 -26.27
N THR A 152 31.46 5.31 -27.26
CA THR A 152 31.96 4.21 -28.07
C THR A 152 33.00 4.76 -29.06
N THR A 153 34.19 4.18 -29.05
CA THR A 153 35.30 4.49 -29.93
C THR A 153 35.80 3.20 -30.58
N ASP A 154 36.71 3.30 -31.57
CA ASP A 154 37.28 2.11 -32.24
C ASP A 154 37.95 1.11 -31.27
N ASP A 155 38.40 1.59 -30.11
CA ASP A 155 39.04 0.80 -29.06
C ASP A 155 38.12 0.40 -27.91
N VAL A 156 36.92 1.04 -27.78
CA VAL A 156 35.99 0.82 -26.67
C VAL A 156 34.59 0.57 -27.20
N HIS A 157 34.11 -0.65 -27.00
CA HIS A 157 32.75 -1.04 -27.37
C HIS A 157 31.98 -1.50 -26.13
N PHE A 158 30.76 -0.98 -25.97
CA PHE A 158 29.85 -1.43 -24.93
C PHE A 158 28.90 -2.49 -25.49
N HIS A 159 28.81 -3.65 -24.83
CA HIS A 159 27.89 -4.72 -25.22
C HIS A 159 27.31 -5.39 -23.97
N GLY A 160 26.09 -5.91 -24.09
CA GLY A 160 25.44 -6.65 -23.00
C GLY A 160 25.00 -5.77 -21.84
N LEU A 161 24.54 -4.53 -22.12
CA LEU A 161 23.98 -3.62 -21.11
C LEU A 161 22.91 -4.34 -20.29
N ARG A 162 23.12 -4.40 -18.97
CA ARG A 162 22.16 -4.92 -18.00
C ARG A 162 21.92 -3.83 -16.97
N THR A 163 20.67 -3.38 -16.88
CA THR A 163 20.26 -2.37 -15.93
C THR A 163 19.33 -3.00 -14.89
N ARG A 164 19.38 -2.49 -13.66
CA ARG A 164 18.39 -2.81 -12.64
C ARG A 164 18.08 -1.57 -11.84
N ILE A 165 16.85 -1.47 -11.34
CA ILE A 165 16.46 -0.41 -10.42
C ILE A 165 17.12 -0.72 -9.07
N GLY A 166 18.11 0.09 -8.67
CA GLY A 166 18.74 0.06 -7.35
C GLY A 166 18.22 1.22 -6.52
N PHE A 167 17.82 0.97 -5.28
CA PHE A 167 17.55 2.05 -4.33
C PHE A 167 18.88 2.72 -3.97
N ALA A 168 19.12 3.91 -4.51
CA ALA A 168 20.20 4.76 -4.06
C ALA A 168 19.75 5.53 -2.82
N LEU A 169 20.36 5.26 -1.69
CA LEU A 169 20.27 6.11 -0.52
C LEU A 169 20.90 7.48 -0.88
N GLY A 170 20.05 8.44 -1.19
CA GLY A 170 20.33 9.86 -1.00
C GLY A 170 20.99 10.66 -2.09
N ASP A 171 21.57 10.13 -3.16
CA ASP A 171 22.29 10.96 -4.14
C ASP A 171 22.16 10.59 -5.63
N GLY A 172 21.08 9.88 -6.00
CA GLY A 172 20.68 9.75 -7.41
C GLY A 172 21.71 9.12 -8.35
N ARG A 173 22.60 8.26 -7.86
CA ARG A 173 23.57 7.58 -8.71
C ARG A 173 23.04 6.23 -9.16
N CYS A 174 22.85 6.09 -10.47
CA CYS A 174 22.64 4.79 -11.09
C CYS A 174 23.97 4.03 -11.14
N HIS A 175 24.00 2.79 -10.68
CA HIS A 175 25.11 1.90 -10.91
C HIS A 175 24.80 1.06 -12.15
N VAL A 176 25.60 1.24 -13.21
CA VAL A 176 25.64 0.38 -14.39
C VAL A 176 26.64 -0.73 -14.06
N LEU A 177 26.22 -1.98 -14.18
CA LEU A 177 27.08 -3.17 -14.02
C LEU A 177 27.40 -3.76 -15.39
#